data_fc3f0c16d97da306631bac734bb088ea
#
_entry.id   fc3f0c16d97da306631bac734bb088ea
#
_cell.length_a   1.000
_cell.length_b   1.000
_cell.length_c   1.000
_cell.angle_alpha   90.00
_cell.angle_beta   90.00
_cell.angle_gamma   90.00
#
_symmetry.space_group_name_H-M   'P 1'
#
loop_
_entity.id
_entity.type
_entity.pdbx_description
1 polymer ?
#
loop_
_entity_poly.entity_id
_entity_poly.type
_entity_poly.pdbx_seq_one_letter_code
_entity_poly.pdbx_strand_id
1 'polypeptide(L)'
;MIKADVQLDAKGLACPMPIVRTKKAMNDLQDGQVLEVQATDKGSKADLAAWAKTVGHQYIGTHEQGDVLYHYIRKCNPEQSATVEKQFEQTITNEEITSREGLVLDVREVAEYAFGHVPGAKSIPMGELEARLAELDPEQEIYVICRTGTRSDMA
;
A
#
# COMPACT_ATOMS: atom_id res chain seq x y z
N MET A 1 -7.21 10.12 -9.37
CA MET A 1 -6.29 9.12 -9.93
C MET A 1 -5.39 8.59 -8.83
N ILE A 2 -5.32 7.29 -8.65
CA ILE A 2 -4.50 6.67 -7.59
C ILE A 2 -3.04 6.64 -8.06
N LYS A 3 -2.12 7.11 -7.21
CA LYS A 3 -0.69 7.16 -7.54
C LYS A 3 -0.06 5.77 -7.50
N ALA A 4 0.65 5.40 -8.55
CA ALA A 4 1.48 4.20 -8.63
C ALA A 4 2.87 4.57 -9.16
N ASP A 5 3.88 3.80 -8.76
CA ASP A 5 5.27 4.05 -9.19
C ASP A 5 5.51 3.59 -10.62
N VAL A 6 4.88 2.49 -11.01
CA VAL A 6 4.96 1.91 -12.37
C VAL A 6 3.57 1.53 -12.86
N GLN A 7 3.33 1.71 -14.14
CA GLN A 7 2.09 1.32 -14.81
C GLN A 7 2.38 0.24 -15.85
N LEU A 8 1.59 -0.82 -15.83
CA LEU A 8 1.65 -1.92 -16.78
C LEU A 8 0.35 -2.01 -17.58
N ASP A 9 0.46 -1.89 -18.88
CA ASP A 9 -0.67 -2.09 -19.79
C ASP A 9 -0.79 -3.58 -20.17
N ALA A 10 -1.83 -4.23 -19.65
CA ALA A 10 -2.20 -5.61 -19.98
C ALA A 10 -3.61 -5.70 -20.57
N LYS A 11 -4.12 -4.59 -21.11
CA LYS A 11 -5.42 -4.55 -21.76
C LYS A 11 -5.45 -5.45 -23.00
N GLY A 12 -6.59 -6.10 -23.23
CA GLY A 12 -6.77 -7.01 -24.35
C GLY A 12 -6.09 -8.37 -24.19
N LEU A 13 -5.44 -8.62 -23.07
CA LEU A 13 -4.81 -9.90 -22.77
C LEU A 13 -5.74 -10.79 -21.95
N ALA A 14 -5.83 -12.06 -22.34
CA ALA A 14 -6.55 -13.08 -21.58
C ALA A 14 -5.62 -13.81 -20.60
N CYS A 15 -6.22 -14.41 -19.55
CA CYS A 15 -5.49 -15.26 -18.60
C CYS A 15 -4.71 -16.38 -19.34
N PRO A 16 -3.44 -16.68 -18.99
CA PRO A 16 -2.67 -16.17 -17.86
C PRO A 16 -1.76 -14.97 -18.16
N MET A 17 -1.87 -14.35 -19.33
CA MET A 17 -0.93 -13.32 -19.78
C MET A 17 -0.82 -12.10 -18.86
N PRO A 18 -1.91 -11.56 -18.27
CA PRO A 18 -1.78 -10.47 -17.31
C PRO A 18 -0.88 -10.80 -16.13
N ILE A 19 -0.97 -12.04 -15.59
CA ILE A 19 -0.12 -12.50 -14.48
C ILE A 19 1.34 -12.61 -14.91
N VAL A 20 1.60 -13.15 -16.08
CA VAL A 20 2.97 -13.32 -16.61
C VAL A 20 3.66 -11.96 -16.75
N ARG A 21 2.97 -10.98 -17.31
CA ARG A 21 3.49 -9.61 -17.45
C ARG A 21 3.66 -8.92 -16.11
N THR A 22 2.71 -9.10 -15.19
CA THR A 22 2.80 -8.56 -13.82
C THR A 22 4.02 -9.12 -13.09
N LYS A 23 4.25 -10.43 -13.17
CA LYS A 23 5.43 -11.07 -12.59
C LYS A 23 6.73 -10.45 -13.11
N LYS A 24 6.82 -10.25 -14.41
CA LYS A 24 8.00 -9.63 -15.04
C LYS A 24 8.19 -8.19 -14.56
N ALA A 25 7.13 -7.38 -14.56
CA ALA A 25 7.19 -5.99 -14.11
C ALA A 25 7.57 -5.87 -12.63
N MET A 26 7.07 -6.78 -11.78
CA MET A 26 7.41 -6.80 -10.35
C MET A 26 8.89 -7.07 -10.08
N ASN A 27 9.57 -7.81 -10.95
CA ASN A 27 11.01 -8.05 -10.80
C ASN A 27 11.84 -6.77 -10.99
N ASP A 28 11.35 -5.81 -11.76
CA ASP A 28 12.01 -4.54 -12.02
C ASP A 28 11.71 -3.48 -10.94
N LEU A 29 10.75 -3.76 -10.03
CA LEU A 29 10.38 -2.87 -8.93
C LEU A 29 11.27 -3.07 -7.71
N GLN A 30 11.41 -2.00 -6.93
CA GLN A 30 12.00 -2.05 -5.59
C GLN A 30 10.93 -2.35 -4.54
N ASP A 31 11.38 -2.89 -3.40
CA ASP A 31 10.48 -3.18 -2.28
C ASP A 31 9.73 -1.92 -1.83
N GLY A 32 8.45 -2.04 -1.63
CA GLY A 32 7.56 -0.95 -1.24
C GLY A 32 6.96 -0.15 -2.40
N GLN A 33 7.45 -0.32 -3.62
CA GLN A 33 6.85 0.33 -4.79
C GLN A 33 5.51 -0.31 -5.19
N VAL A 34 4.64 0.48 -5.79
CA VAL A 34 3.30 0.07 -6.22
C VAL A 34 3.24 -0.02 -7.74
N LEU A 35 2.76 -1.16 -8.23
CA LEU A 35 2.47 -1.42 -9.63
C LEU A 35 0.98 -1.27 -9.90
N GLU A 36 0.63 -0.45 -10.89
CA GLU A 36 -0.71 -0.41 -11.47
C GLU A 36 -0.75 -1.33 -12.70
N VAL A 37 -1.62 -2.34 -12.66
CA VAL A 37 -1.86 -3.23 -13.80
C VAL A 37 -3.21 -2.89 -14.42
N GLN A 38 -3.21 -2.52 -15.69
CA GLN A 38 -4.43 -2.22 -16.46
C GLN A 38 -4.84 -3.45 -17.24
N ALA A 39 -6.00 -4.00 -16.94
CA ALA A 39 -6.53 -5.20 -17.58
C ALA A 39 -7.99 -5.02 -18.00
N THR A 40 -8.43 -5.77 -19.00
CA THR A 40 -9.83 -5.83 -19.45
C THR A 40 -10.48 -7.18 -19.17
N ASP A 41 -9.69 -8.16 -18.77
CA ASP A 41 -10.19 -9.47 -18.37
C ASP A 41 -10.71 -9.45 -16.94
N LYS A 42 -11.99 -9.72 -16.75
CA LYS A 42 -12.64 -9.75 -15.43
C LYS A 42 -12.08 -10.81 -14.50
N GLY A 43 -11.57 -11.92 -15.03
CA GLY A 43 -10.90 -12.96 -14.25
C GLY A 43 -9.59 -12.49 -13.61
N SER A 44 -8.95 -11.47 -14.15
CA SER A 44 -7.68 -10.95 -13.66
C SER A 44 -7.72 -10.49 -12.20
N LYS A 45 -8.88 -10.03 -11.71
CA LYS A 45 -9.03 -9.59 -10.31
C LYS A 45 -8.76 -10.72 -9.32
N ALA A 46 -9.40 -11.87 -9.50
CA ALA A 46 -9.19 -13.03 -8.64
C ALA A 46 -7.79 -13.64 -8.83
N ASP A 47 -7.34 -13.72 -10.08
CA ASP A 47 -6.07 -14.33 -10.43
C ASP A 47 -4.88 -13.53 -9.89
N LEU A 48 -4.88 -12.20 -10.05
CA LEU A 48 -3.83 -11.33 -9.53
C LEU A 48 -3.81 -11.28 -8.00
N ALA A 49 -4.98 -11.27 -7.36
CA ALA A 49 -5.07 -11.32 -5.90
C ALA A 49 -4.50 -12.63 -5.34
N ALA A 50 -4.86 -13.77 -5.93
CA ALA A 50 -4.35 -15.08 -5.53
C ALA A 50 -2.83 -15.19 -5.78
N TRP A 51 -2.36 -14.73 -6.94
CA TRP A 51 -0.94 -14.72 -7.26
C TRP A 51 -0.13 -13.87 -6.29
N ALA A 52 -0.56 -12.63 -6.02
CA ALA A 52 0.12 -11.72 -5.10
C ALA A 52 0.24 -12.34 -3.69
N LYS A 53 -0.82 -12.96 -3.19
CA LYS A 53 -0.82 -13.67 -1.92
C LYS A 53 0.17 -14.83 -1.91
N THR A 54 0.23 -15.59 -2.99
CA THR A 54 1.12 -16.77 -3.11
C THR A 54 2.60 -16.37 -3.08
N VAL A 55 2.97 -15.26 -3.73
CA VAL A 55 4.36 -14.79 -3.81
C VAL A 55 4.73 -13.81 -2.69
N GLY A 56 3.80 -13.45 -1.83
CA GLY A 56 4.06 -12.59 -0.67
C GLY A 56 3.98 -11.08 -0.94
N HIS A 57 3.41 -10.67 -2.07
CA HIS A 57 3.12 -9.26 -2.34
C HIS A 57 1.76 -8.84 -1.78
N GLN A 58 1.58 -7.54 -1.57
CA GLN A 58 0.32 -6.98 -1.10
C GLN A 58 -0.56 -6.59 -2.29
N TYR A 59 -1.70 -7.26 -2.45
CA TYR A 59 -2.75 -6.81 -3.35
C TYR A 59 -3.59 -5.75 -2.66
N ILE A 60 -3.45 -4.48 -3.09
CA ILE A 60 -4.10 -3.33 -2.44
C ILE A 60 -5.59 -3.29 -2.79
N GLY A 61 -5.91 -3.41 -4.07
CA GLY A 61 -7.29 -3.37 -4.54
C GLY A 61 -7.40 -3.17 -6.04
N THR A 62 -8.64 -3.08 -6.51
CA THR A 62 -8.97 -2.83 -7.92
C THR A 62 -9.90 -1.63 -8.02
N HIS A 63 -9.56 -0.71 -8.89
CA HIS A 63 -10.43 0.38 -9.32
C HIS A 63 -11.00 0.05 -10.70
N GLU A 64 -12.30 0.13 -10.86
CA GLU A 64 -12.99 -0.17 -12.13
C GLU A 64 -13.39 1.14 -12.82
N GLN A 65 -12.99 1.31 -14.07
CA GLN A 65 -13.36 2.44 -14.88
C GLN A 65 -13.82 1.97 -16.27
N GLY A 66 -15.12 1.89 -16.46
CA GLY A 66 -15.70 1.30 -17.67
C GLY A 66 -15.34 -0.19 -17.77
N ASP A 67 -14.72 -0.58 -18.88
CA ASP A 67 -14.29 -1.95 -19.14
C ASP A 67 -12.85 -2.24 -18.67
N VAL A 68 -12.17 -1.23 -18.10
CA VAL A 68 -10.77 -1.36 -17.66
C VAL A 68 -10.70 -1.53 -16.15
N LEU A 69 -9.95 -2.52 -15.73
CA LEU A 69 -9.65 -2.80 -14.33
C LEU A 69 -8.23 -2.30 -14.02
N TYR A 70 -8.11 -1.46 -13.02
CA TYR A 70 -6.84 -0.94 -12.52
C TYR A 70 -6.50 -1.64 -11.22
N HIS A 71 -5.58 -2.60 -11.27
CA HIS A 71 -5.13 -3.35 -10.11
C HIS A 71 -3.90 -2.71 -9.50
N TYR A 72 -3.86 -2.58 -8.18
CA TYR A 72 -2.73 -2.00 -7.46
C TYR A 72 -2.09 -3.06 -6.57
N ILE A 73 -0.81 -3.32 -6.79
CA ILE A 73 -0.03 -4.34 -6.08
C ILE A 73 1.24 -3.69 -5.56
N ARG A 74 1.46 -3.78 -4.25
CA ARG A 74 2.68 -3.30 -3.61
C ARG A 74 3.70 -4.43 -3.54
N LYS A 75 4.93 -4.17 -3.98
CA LYS A 75 6.02 -5.14 -3.85
C LYS A 75 6.44 -5.26 -2.39
N CYS A 76 6.39 -6.47 -1.87
CA CYS A 76 6.81 -6.80 -0.51
C CYS A 76 7.96 -7.81 -0.56
N ASN A 77 8.90 -7.70 0.40
CA ASN A 77 9.89 -8.73 0.64
C ASN A 77 9.50 -9.50 1.92
N PRO A 78 9.07 -10.76 1.82
CA PRO A 78 8.66 -11.53 2.99
C PRO A 78 9.80 -11.74 4.01
N GLU A 79 11.05 -11.70 3.58
CA GLU A 79 12.20 -11.84 4.47
C GLU A 79 12.41 -10.61 5.35
N GLN A 80 12.12 -9.42 4.84
CA GLN A 80 12.24 -8.17 5.61
C GLN A 80 11.15 -8.00 6.66
N SER A 81 9.96 -8.51 6.40
CA SER A 81 8.83 -8.38 7.35
C SER A 81 8.96 -9.29 8.56
N ALA A 82 9.77 -10.36 8.49
CA ALA A 82 9.94 -11.33 9.56
C ALA A 82 11.05 -10.98 10.57
N THR A 83 11.94 -10.02 10.28
CA THR A 83 13.19 -9.77 11.03
C THR A 83 13.26 -8.43 11.74
N VAL A 84 12.25 -7.56 11.61
CA VAL A 84 12.27 -6.25 12.26
C VAL A 84 11.77 -6.38 13.69
N GLU A 85 12.68 -6.27 14.66
CA GLU A 85 12.30 -6.10 16.06
C GLU A 85 11.62 -4.76 16.25
N LYS A 86 10.51 -4.75 16.99
CA LYS A 86 9.84 -3.49 17.34
C LYS A 86 10.73 -2.67 18.25
N GLN A 87 11.06 -1.47 17.83
CA GLN A 87 11.86 -0.51 18.60
C GLN A 87 10.98 0.39 19.50
N PHE A 88 9.71 0.54 19.15
CA PHE A 88 8.77 1.39 19.87
C PHE A 88 7.71 0.55 20.56
N GLU A 89 7.67 0.61 21.90
CA GLU A 89 6.79 -0.23 22.71
C GLU A 89 5.39 0.35 22.94
N GLN A 90 5.24 1.67 22.79
CA GLN A 90 3.95 2.33 23.01
C GLN A 90 3.03 2.16 21.81
N THR A 91 1.98 1.38 22.00
CA THR A 91 0.95 1.16 20.98
C THR A 91 -0.44 1.45 21.52
N ILE A 92 -1.36 1.80 20.62
CA ILE A 92 -2.78 1.98 20.96
C ILE A 92 -3.64 1.10 20.05
N THR A 93 -4.84 0.76 20.53
CA THR A 93 -5.81 -0.01 19.72
C THR A 93 -6.56 0.89 18.74
N ASN A 94 -7.17 0.30 17.72
CA ASN A 94 -7.98 1.03 16.75
C ASN A 94 -9.18 1.73 17.41
N GLU A 95 -9.75 1.14 18.45
CA GLU A 95 -10.84 1.77 19.20
C GLU A 95 -10.37 3.00 20.00
N GLU A 96 -9.17 2.97 20.54
CA GLU A 96 -8.59 4.11 21.27
C GLU A 96 -8.27 5.29 20.36
N ILE A 97 -7.87 5.05 19.11
CA ILE A 97 -7.59 6.11 18.11
C ILE A 97 -8.81 6.99 17.87
N THR A 98 -10.01 6.40 17.79
CA THR A 98 -11.24 7.13 17.51
C THR A 98 -11.73 7.96 18.70
N SER A 99 -11.30 7.66 19.91
CA SER A 99 -11.70 8.34 21.15
C SER A 99 -10.69 9.38 21.65
N ARG A 100 -9.49 9.43 21.09
CA ARG A 100 -8.43 10.37 21.49
C ARG A 100 -8.34 11.57 20.56
N GLU A 101 -8.04 12.72 21.16
CA GLU A 101 -7.68 13.93 20.42
C GLU A 101 -6.20 13.87 20.05
N GLY A 102 -5.90 14.01 18.79
CA GLY A 102 -4.55 13.97 18.26
C GLY A 102 -4.56 13.80 16.75
N LEU A 103 -3.40 13.92 16.12
CA LEU A 103 -3.26 13.70 14.68
C LEU A 103 -2.99 12.22 14.40
N VAL A 104 -3.83 11.61 13.58
CA VAL A 104 -3.56 10.27 13.04
C VAL A 104 -2.75 10.42 11.76
N LEU A 105 -1.55 9.87 11.76
CA LEU A 105 -0.63 9.91 10.63
C LEU A 105 -0.56 8.54 9.97
N ASP A 106 -1.01 8.46 8.72
CA ASP A 106 -0.94 7.25 7.92
C ASP A 106 0.32 7.28 7.04
N VAL A 107 1.31 6.45 7.37
CA VAL A 107 2.59 6.36 6.66
C VAL A 107 2.60 5.29 5.57
N ARG A 108 1.43 4.71 5.27
CA ARG A 108 1.28 3.76 4.16
C ARG A 108 1.40 4.48 2.81
N GLU A 109 1.48 3.68 1.75
CA GLU A 109 1.48 4.22 0.40
C GLU A 109 0.17 4.94 0.06
N VAL A 110 0.22 5.89 -0.86
CA VAL A 110 -0.97 6.68 -1.29
C VAL A 110 -2.08 5.77 -1.79
N ALA A 111 -1.75 4.69 -2.49
CA ALA A 111 -2.74 3.73 -2.99
C ALA A 111 -3.45 2.99 -1.84
N GLU A 112 -2.75 2.59 -0.79
CA GLU A 112 -3.34 1.96 0.39
C GLU A 112 -4.32 2.91 1.10
N TYR A 113 -3.93 4.17 1.26
CA TYR A 113 -4.77 5.21 1.84
C TYR A 113 -6.05 5.46 1.01
N ALA A 114 -5.93 5.48 -0.32
CA ALA A 114 -7.05 5.73 -1.23
C ALA A 114 -8.12 4.64 -1.19
N PHE A 115 -7.74 3.37 -0.96
CA PHE A 115 -8.69 2.26 -0.84
C PHE A 115 -9.33 2.14 0.54
N GLY A 116 -8.77 2.74 1.56
CA GLY A 116 -9.35 2.80 2.89
C GLY A 116 -8.38 3.36 3.92
N HIS A 117 -8.87 4.22 4.79
CA HIS A 117 -8.07 4.85 5.85
C HIS A 117 -8.95 5.22 7.05
N VAL A 118 -8.32 5.50 8.18
CA VAL A 118 -9.01 6.03 9.36
C VAL A 118 -9.55 7.42 9.06
N PRO A 119 -10.84 7.70 9.33
CA PRO A 119 -11.41 9.03 9.10
C PRO A 119 -10.62 10.14 9.82
N GLY A 120 -10.26 11.17 9.05
CA GLY A 120 -9.48 12.30 9.55
C GLY A 120 -7.97 12.06 9.58
N ALA A 121 -7.47 10.89 9.18
CA ALA A 121 -6.04 10.61 9.10
C ALA A 121 -5.35 11.45 8.01
N LYS A 122 -4.14 11.93 8.32
CA LYS A 122 -3.29 12.62 7.35
C LYS A 122 -2.39 11.59 6.67
N SER A 123 -2.37 11.59 5.33
CA SER A 123 -1.52 10.70 4.55
C SER A 123 -0.17 11.36 4.24
N ILE A 124 0.89 10.80 4.80
CA ILE A 124 2.27 11.12 4.44
C ILE A 124 3.00 9.79 4.29
N PRO A 125 3.21 9.29 3.07
CA PRO A 125 3.95 8.05 2.86
C PRO A 125 5.33 8.12 3.50
N MET A 126 5.81 6.99 4.00
CA MET A 126 7.08 6.95 4.75
C MET A 126 8.26 7.49 3.94
N GLY A 127 8.29 7.26 2.63
CA GLY A 127 9.32 7.81 1.74
C GLY A 127 9.31 9.34 1.60
N GLU A 128 8.20 10.00 1.94
CA GLU A 128 8.04 11.45 1.89
C GLU A 128 8.09 12.10 3.30
N LEU A 129 8.08 11.28 4.35
CA LEU A 129 7.93 11.76 5.73
C LEU A 129 9.00 12.76 6.13
N GLU A 130 10.26 12.47 5.84
CA GLU A 130 11.39 13.34 6.19
C GLU A 130 11.27 14.72 5.51
N ALA A 131 10.90 14.76 4.24
CA ALA A 131 10.72 16.00 3.49
C ALA A 131 9.50 16.81 3.94
N ARG A 132 8.51 16.16 4.57
CA ARG A 132 7.24 16.76 4.98
C ARG A 132 7.06 16.93 6.49
N LEU A 133 8.13 16.73 7.26
CA LEU A 133 8.08 16.90 8.73
C LEU A 133 7.59 18.28 9.18
N ALA A 134 7.88 19.33 8.40
CA ALA A 134 7.44 20.68 8.69
C ALA A 134 5.90 20.86 8.69
N GLU A 135 5.15 19.94 8.08
CA GLU A 135 3.68 19.93 8.11
C GLU A 135 3.10 19.42 9.43
N LEU A 136 3.94 18.83 10.28
CA LEU A 136 3.53 18.27 11.57
C LEU A 136 3.84 19.25 12.70
N ASP A 137 2.91 19.35 13.66
CA ASP A 137 3.10 20.14 14.88
C ASP A 137 3.88 19.30 15.90
N PRO A 138 5.08 19.73 16.34
CA PRO A 138 5.89 19.00 17.31
C PRO A 138 5.26 18.92 18.71
N GLU A 139 4.32 19.80 19.01
CA GLU A 139 3.60 19.81 20.30
C GLU A 139 2.32 18.98 20.29
N GLN A 140 1.87 18.55 19.11
CA GLN A 140 0.67 17.73 18.96
C GLN A 140 0.98 16.25 19.16
N GLU A 141 0.10 15.54 19.88
CA GLU A 141 0.17 14.09 19.97
C GLU A 141 -0.13 13.47 18.61
N ILE A 142 0.77 12.60 18.12
CA ILE A 142 0.68 11.99 16.80
C ILE A 142 0.60 10.48 16.93
N TYR A 143 -0.44 9.89 16.32
CA TYR A 143 -0.63 8.44 16.23
C TYR A 143 -0.26 7.95 14.85
N VAL A 144 0.82 7.19 14.75
CA VAL A 144 1.34 6.69 13.47
C VAL A 144 0.77 5.31 13.18
N ILE A 145 0.18 5.14 12.01
CA ILE A 145 -0.41 3.86 11.57
C ILE A 145 0.21 3.33 10.28
N CYS A 146 0.34 2.01 10.21
CA CYS A 146 0.65 1.28 8.98
C CYS A 146 -0.08 -0.07 8.98
N ARG A 147 0.19 -0.91 7.98
CA ARG A 147 -0.48 -2.20 7.84
C ARG A 147 -0.12 -3.20 8.94
N THR A 148 1.16 -3.32 9.27
CA THR A 148 1.68 -4.37 10.16
C THR A 148 2.42 -3.88 11.40
N GLY A 149 2.58 -2.56 11.55
CA GLY A 149 3.35 -1.93 12.63
C GLY A 149 4.81 -1.62 12.28
N THR A 150 5.38 -2.23 11.24
CA THR A 150 6.79 -2.04 10.87
C THR A 150 7.08 -0.62 10.41
N ARG A 151 6.31 -0.09 9.47
CA ARG A 151 6.50 1.28 8.96
C ARG A 151 6.21 2.34 10.02
N SER A 152 5.20 2.12 10.86
CA SER A 152 4.87 3.03 11.97
C SER A 152 5.93 3.04 13.05
N ASP A 153 6.57 1.90 13.30
CA ASP A 153 7.67 1.80 14.26
C ASP A 153 8.92 2.55 13.78
N MET A 154 9.20 2.52 12.47
CA MET A 154 10.31 3.25 11.85
C MET A 154 10.06 4.76 11.73
N ALA A 155 8.80 5.17 11.67
CA ALA A 155 8.42 6.56 11.58
C ALA A 155 8.51 7.26 12.96
#